data_1177cfa12fba19075aa21c42ed2914bb
#
_entry.id   1177cfa12fba19075aa21c42ed2914bb
#
_cell.length_a   1.000
_cell.length_b   1.000
_cell.length_c   1.000
_cell.angle_alpha   90.00
_cell.angle_beta   90.00
_cell.angle_gamma   90.00
#
_symmetry.space_group_name_H-M   'P 1'
#
loop_
_entity.id
_entity.type
_entity.pdbx_description
1 polymer ?
#
loop_
_entity_poly.entity_id
_entity_poly.type
_entity_poly.pdbx_seq_one_letter_code
_entity_poly.pdbx_strand_id
1 'polypeptide(L)'
;MSWLYLIPSLICLIIGAGFLLLFRYSNTKENELGHRVKAKAWAKLIDTECRIEDSYNNRTRTVYFGIYEYDTDDGQHISSASAFGYTSPDIIPGAKGNMVNILYNPDKPSEFVLPEEQEVSASILPTVRKAGITFIIIGVPLTVLAIAGILGLFDPILKSLLD
;
A
#
# COMPACT_ATOMS: atom_id res chain seq x y z
N MET A 1 -16.21 -28.07 -22.96
CA MET A 1 -15.00 -27.95 -22.13
C MET A 1 -14.51 -26.51 -21.92
N SER A 2 -14.98 -25.53 -22.68
CA SER A 2 -14.55 -24.11 -22.64
C SER A 2 -14.82 -23.37 -21.32
N TRP A 3 -15.81 -23.79 -20.54
CA TRP A 3 -16.14 -23.26 -19.22
C TRP A 3 -15.02 -23.39 -18.20
N LEU A 4 -14.15 -24.41 -18.34
CA LEU A 4 -13.00 -24.65 -17.47
C LEU A 4 -11.98 -23.49 -17.51
N TYR A 5 -11.89 -22.77 -18.62
CA TYR A 5 -10.96 -21.65 -18.78
C TYR A 5 -11.58 -20.29 -18.39
N LEU A 6 -12.91 -20.18 -18.40
CA LEU A 6 -13.62 -18.96 -18.01
C LEU A 6 -13.44 -18.63 -16.55
N ILE A 7 -13.55 -19.62 -15.66
CA ILE A 7 -13.45 -19.42 -14.21
C ILE A 7 -12.07 -18.87 -13.81
N PRO A 8 -10.94 -19.50 -14.21
CA PRO A 8 -9.61 -18.97 -13.88
C PRO A 8 -9.36 -17.58 -14.46
N SER A 9 -9.83 -17.30 -15.69
CA SER A 9 -9.64 -15.99 -16.30
C SER A 9 -10.40 -14.86 -15.58
N LEU A 10 -11.63 -15.14 -15.17
CA LEU A 10 -12.42 -14.21 -14.37
C LEU A 10 -11.79 -13.95 -13.00
N ILE A 11 -11.26 -14.99 -12.35
CA ILE A 11 -10.53 -14.84 -11.09
C ILE A 11 -9.32 -13.93 -11.28
N CYS A 12 -8.52 -14.13 -12.33
CA CYS A 12 -7.38 -13.27 -12.63
C CYS A 12 -7.78 -11.80 -12.84
N LEU A 13 -8.89 -11.55 -13.54
CA LEU A 13 -9.40 -10.18 -13.76
C LEU A 13 -9.86 -9.51 -12.46
N ILE A 14 -10.58 -10.26 -11.61
CA ILE A 14 -11.04 -9.75 -10.30
C ILE A 14 -9.86 -9.40 -9.41
N ILE A 15 -8.85 -10.29 -9.32
CA ILE A 15 -7.63 -10.07 -8.54
C ILE A 15 -6.88 -8.85 -9.08
N GLY A 16 -6.69 -8.77 -10.41
CA GLY A 16 -6.00 -7.66 -11.05
C GLY A 16 -6.70 -6.32 -10.80
N ALA A 17 -8.02 -6.27 -10.94
CA ALA A 17 -8.83 -5.09 -10.63
C ALA A 17 -8.71 -4.71 -9.14
N GLY A 18 -8.75 -5.68 -8.23
CA GLY A 18 -8.57 -5.46 -6.79
C GLY A 18 -7.23 -4.80 -6.47
N PHE A 19 -6.13 -5.30 -7.06
CA PHE A 19 -4.80 -4.69 -6.89
C PHE A 19 -4.72 -3.26 -7.43
N LEU A 20 -5.35 -2.97 -8.57
CA LEU A 20 -5.37 -1.62 -9.13
C LEU A 20 -6.21 -0.64 -8.29
N LEU A 21 -7.33 -1.11 -7.73
CA LEU A 21 -8.13 -0.31 -6.81
C LEU A 21 -7.37 0.00 -5.51
N LEU A 22 -6.71 -0.99 -4.94
CA LEU A 22 -5.84 -0.81 -3.76
C LEU A 22 -4.72 0.17 -4.05
N PHE A 23 -4.04 0.03 -5.20
CA PHE A 23 -3.01 0.97 -5.63
C PHE A 23 -3.56 2.39 -5.73
N ARG A 24 -4.70 2.57 -6.39
CA ARG A 24 -5.32 3.89 -6.56
C ARG A 24 -5.69 4.52 -5.22
N TYR A 25 -6.28 3.74 -4.31
CA TYR A 25 -6.66 4.20 -2.99
C TYR A 25 -5.44 4.62 -2.15
N SER A 26 -4.40 3.79 -2.10
CA SER A 26 -3.17 4.09 -1.36
C SER A 26 -2.43 5.29 -1.95
N ASN A 27 -2.29 5.36 -3.27
CA ASN A 27 -1.61 6.46 -3.94
C ASN A 27 -2.33 7.81 -3.73
N THR A 28 -3.67 7.81 -3.67
CA THR A 28 -4.43 9.05 -3.38
C THR A 28 -4.15 9.53 -1.96
N LYS A 29 -4.17 8.63 -0.97
CA LYS A 29 -3.87 8.99 0.43
C LYS A 29 -2.44 9.50 0.61
N GLU A 30 -1.47 8.86 -0.03
CA GLU A 30 -0.07 9.24 0.06
C GLU A 30 0.19 10.60 -0.60
N ASN A 31 -0.41 10.86 -1.76
CA ASN A 31 -0.33 12.16 -2.42
C ASN A 31 -0.98 13.27 -1.59
N GLU A 32 -2.14 13.02 -0.97
CA GLU A 32 -2.79 14.00 -0.09
C GLU A 32 -1.91 14.35 1.12
N LEU A 33 -1.30 13.36 1.76
CA LEU A 33 -0.35 13.57 2.85
C LEU A 33 0.89 14.33 2.38
N GLY A 34 1.52 13.91 1.29
CA GLY A 34 2.71 14.55 0.74
C GLY A 34 2.48 15.99 0.30
N HIS A 35 1.25 16.35 -0.12
CA HIS A 35 0.91 17.74 -0.43
C HIS A 35 0.69 18.62 0.78
N ARG A 36 0.30 18.04 1.93
CA ARG A 36 0.03 18.76 3.17
C ARG A 36 1.29 18.94 4.01
N VAL A 37 2.17 17.94 4.06
CA VAL A 37 3.41 17.99 4.86
C VAL A 37 4.53 18.62 4.03
N LYS A 38 4.87 19.87 4.35
CA LYS A 38 5.83 20.68 3.58
C LYS A 38 6.95 21.26 4.41
N ALA A 39 6.69 21.48 5.70
CA ALA A 39 7.66 22.04 6.61
C ALA A 39 8.52 20.94 7.23
N LYS A 40 9.78 21.26 7.53
CA LYS A 40 10.76 20.34 8.10
C LYS A 40 11.04 20.72 9.55
N ALA A 41 11.16 19.74 10.42
CA ALA A 41 11.62 19.95 11.77
C ALA A 41 12.52 18.79 12.22
N TRP A 42 13.32 19.06 13.26
CA TRP A 42 14.03 18.02 13.99
C TRP A 42 13.18 17.59 15.17
N ALA A 43 12.87 16.31 15.23
CA ALA A 43 12.04 15.73 16.28
C ALA A 43 12.85 14.77 17.14
N LYS A 44 12.50 14.70 18.40
CA LYS A 44 13.06 13.75 19.36
C LYS A 44 11.98 12.76 19.76
N LEU A 45 12.30 11.47 19.71
CA LEU A 45 11.45 10.44 20.28
C LEU A 45 11.49 10.57 21.80
N ILE A 46 10.34 10.84 22.42
CA ILE A 46 10.21 11.03 23.88
C ILE A 46 9.57 9.84 24.56
N ASP A 47 8.68 9.12 23.85
CA ASP A 47 7.94 7.99 24.41
C ASP A 47 7.49 7.05 23.30
N THR A 48 6.97 5.89 23.69
CA THR A 48 6.44 4.88 22.78
C THR A 48 5.10 4.38 23.26
N GLU A 49 4.06 4.59 22.48
CA GLU A 49 2.73 4.06 22.75
C GLU A 49 2.60 2.65 22.19
N CYS A 50 2.13 1.73 23.03
CA CYS A 50 1.86 0.35 22.64
C CYS A 50 0.35 0.17 22.44
N ARG A 51 -0.06 -0.30 21.25
CA ARG A 51 -1.46 -0.63 20.93
C ARG A 51 -1.56 -2.10 20.54
N ILE A 52 -2.65 -2.72 20.98
CA ILE A 52 -2.99 -4.07 20.56
C ILE A 52 -3.98 -3.94 19.41
N GLU A 53 -3.58 -4.41 18.24
CA GLU A 53 -4.43 -4.45 17.05
C GLU A 53 -4.91 -5.86 16.79
N ASP A 54 -6.20 -6.01 16.51
CA ASP A 54 -6.76 -7.28 16.06
C ASP A 54 -6.31 -7.55 14.62
N SER A 55 -5.61 -8.65 14.45
CA SER A 55 -5.17 -9.12 13.13
C SER A 55 -6.18 -10.14 12.58
N TYR A 56 -6.17 -10.28 11.26
CA TYR A 56 -6.95 -11.31 10.56
C TYR A 56 -6.71 -12.69 11.21
N ASN A 57 -7.76 -13.45 11.51
CA ASN A 57 -7.75 -14.76 12.19
C ASN A 57 -7.66 -14.73 13.74
N ASN A 58 -8.29 -13.77 14.42
CA ASN A 58 -8.31 -13.71 15.89
C ASN A 58 -6.90 -13.72 16.55
N ARG A 59 -5.87 -13.29 15.81
CA ARG A 59 -4.56 -13.08 16.38
C ARG A 59 -4.40 -11.60 16.72
N THR A 60 -4.10 -11.33 17.96
CA THR A 60 -3.71 -9.97 18.39
C THR A 60 -2.26 -9.71 18.03
N ARG A 61 -1.98 -8.52 17.50
CA ARG A 61 -0.62 -8.04 17.23
C ARG A 61 -0.36 -6.80 18.06
N THR A 62 0.75 -6.80 18.75
CA THR A 62 1.25 -5.60 19.42
C THR A 62 1.95 -4.71 18.42
N VAL A 63 1.55 -3.43 18.39
CA VAL A 63 2.11 -2.42 17.50
C VAL A 63 2.58 -1.24 18.35
N TYR A 64 3.77 -0.73 18.05
CA TYR A 64 4.40 0.36 18.78
C TYR A 64 4.42 1.62 17.92
N PHE A 65 3.98 2.76 18.48
CA PHE A 65 3.97 4.06 17.84
C PHE A 65 4.91 5.00 18.58
N GLY A 66 5.82 5.65 17.86
CA GLY A 66 6.71 6.64 18.46
C GLY A 66 5.96 7.94 18.75
N ILE A 67 6.14 8.48 19.96
CA ILE A 67 5.69 9.83 20.31
C ILE A 67 6.87 10.77 20.15
N TYR A 68 6.71 11.77 19.28
CA TYR A 68 7.76 12.71 18.92
C TYR A 68 7.43 14.11 19.40
N GLU A 69 8.47 14.78 19.87
CA GLU A 69 8.44 16.16 20.31
C GLU A 69 9.31 17.02 19.39
N TYR A 70 8.79 18.14 18.94
CA TYR A 70 9.47 19.06 18.05
C TYR A 70 8.87 20.47 18.10
N ASP A 71 9.66 21.44 17.68
CA ASP A 71 9.25 22.83 17.55
C ASP A 71 9.00 23.13 16.07
N THR A 72 7.90 23.82 15.81
CA THR A 72 7.54 24.31 14.48
C THR A 72 8.28 25.62 14.16
N ASP A 73 8.29 26.02 12.89
CA ASP A 73 8.95 27.28 12.47
C ASP A 73 8.34 28.53 13.09
N ASP A 74 7.07 28.47 13.50
CA ASP A 74 6.36 29.54 14.21
C ASP A 74 6.52 29.47 15.74
N GLY A 75 7.35 28.57 16.25
CA GLY A 75 7.70 28.42 17.65
C GLY A 75 6.68 27.65 18.49
N GLN A 76 5.75 26.92 17.88
CA GLN A 76 4.86 26.04 18.62
C GLN A 76 5.59 24.75 19.01
N HIS A 77 5.44 24.35 20.27
CA HIS A 77 5.95 23.08 20.77
C HIS A 77 4.90 21.98 20.60
N ILE A 78 5.21 20.94 19.82
CA ILE A 78 4.30 19.86 19.46
C ILE A 78 4.79 18.53 20.02
N SER A 79 3.88 17.78 20.64
CA SER A 79 4.08 16.38 20.98
C SER A 79 2.98 15.56 20.34
N SER A 80 3.35 14.62 19.47
CA SER A 80 2.38 13.82 18.70
C SER A 80 2.92 12.42 18.38
N ALA A 81 2.01 11.45 18.26
CA ALA A 81 2.33 10.09 17.87
C ALA A 81 2.49 9.97 16.35
N SER A 82 3.44 9.14 15.89
CA SER A 82 3.57 8.79 14.48
C SER A 82 2.32 8.07 13.97
N ALA A 83 2.03 8.24 12.69
CA ALA A 83 0.94 7.51 12.03
C ALA A 83 1.32 6.06 11.69
N PHE A 84 2.61 5.75 11.70
CA PHE A 84 3.16 4.44 11.34
C PHE A 84 3.45 3.61 12.59
N GLY A 85 3.01 2.35 12.58
CA GLY A 85 3.21 1.42 13.68
C GLY A 85 4.32 0.41 13.39
N TYR A 86 5.15 0.14 14.40
CA TYR A 86 6.31 -0.74 14.34
C TYR A 86 6.08 -2.04 15.10
N THR A 87 6.76 -3.09 14.72
CA THR A 87 6.66 -4.41 15.40
C THR A 87 7.52 -4.53 16.66
N SER A 88 8.48 -3.63 16.84
CA SER A 88 9.36 -3.54 18.00
C SER A 88 9.68 -2.08 18.31
N PRO A 89 9.82 -1.70 19.59
CA PRO A 89 10.21 -0.34 19.95
C PRO A 89 11.64 0.02 19.50
N ASP A 90 12.53 -0.95 19.39
CA ASP A 90 13.95 -0.72 19.05
C ASP A 90 14.18 -0.26 17.60
N ILE A 91 13.21 -0.53 16.71
CA ILE A 91 13.28 -0.14 15.29
C ILE A 91 12.58 1.19 15.01
N ILE A 92 12.00 1.83 16.02
CA ILE A 92 11.39 3.16 15.87
C ILE A 92 12.51 4.17 15.61
N PRO A 93 12.38 5.02 14.56
CA PRO A 93 13.37 6.07 14.31
C PRO A 93 13.58 6.95 15.54
N GLY A 94 14.83 7.16 15.91
CA GLY A 94 15.17 7.92 17.13
C GLY A 94 15.18 7.12 18.45
N ALA A 95 14.87 5.82 18.45
CA ALA A 95 14.87 4.98 19.65
C ALA A 95 16.21 4.96 20.41
N LYS A 96 17.32 5.26 19.72
CA LYS A 96 18.67 5.36 20.31
C LYS A 96 19.01 6.76 20.85
N GLY A 97 18.02 7.65 20.97
CA GLY A 97 18.21 9.01 21.46
C GLY A 97 18.66 10.03 20.41
N ASN A 98 18.76 9.62 19.14
CA ASN A 98 19.10 10.51 18.03
C ASN A 98 17.87 11.35 17.64
N MET A 99 18.12 12.60 17.23
CA MET A 99 17.10 13.41 16.60
C MET A 99 16.82 12.88 15.18
N VAL A 100 15.57 12.89 14.76
CA VAL A 100 15.11 12.48 13.45
C VAL A 100 14.53 13.66 12.70
N ASN A 101 14.70 13.66 11.39
CA ASN A 101 14.10 14.67 10.53
C ASN A 101 12.64 14.27 10.26
N ILE A 102 11.71 15.20 10.38
CA ILE A 102 10.30 14.99 10.09
C ILE A 102 9.80 16.01 9.07
N LEU A 103 8.74 15.65 8.36
CA LEU A 103 7.96 16.58 7.55
C LEU A 103 6.61 16.75 8.22
N TYR A 104 6.21 17.98 8.52
CA TYR A 104 4.93 18.27 9.19
C TYR A 104 4.02 19.16 8.33
N ASN A 105 2.72 19.12 8.64
CA ASN A 105 1.73 19.97 8.04
C ASN A 105 1.68 21.31 8.79
N PRO A 106 2.04 22.47 8.17
CA PRO A 106 1.98 23.76 8.85
C PRO A 106 0.59 24.14 9.34
N ASP A 107 -0.47 23.75 8.62
CA ASP A 107 -1.86 24.05 9.00
C ASP A 107 -2.35 23.16 10.15
N LYS A 108 -1.72 22.00 10.35
CA LYS A 108 -2.05 21.06 11.41
C LYS A 108 -0.78 20.35 11.89
N PRO A 109 0.00 20.99 12.74
CA PRO A 109 1.34 20.51 13.10
C PRO A 109 1.38 19.11 13.73
N SER A 110 0.29 18.65 14.34
CA SER A 110 0.19 17.27 14.84
C SER A 110 0.21 16.19 13.74
N GLU A 111 0.03 16.57 12.48
CA GLU A 111 0.18 15.67 11.32
C GLU A 111 1.60 15.78 10.77
N PHE A 112 2.38 14.73 10.95
CA PHE A 112 3.74 14.64 10.45
C PHE A 112 4.03 13.25 9.90
N VAL A 113 5.10 13.13 9.13
CA VAL A 113 5.63 11.87 8.59
C VAL A 113 7.14 11.85 8.74
N LEU A 114 7.69 10.67 8.96
CA LEU A 114 9.12 10.45 8.87
C LEU A 114 9.49 10.11 7.42
N PRO A 115 10.54 10.70 6.84
CA PRO A 115 10.98 10.40 5.47
C PRO A 115 11.22 8.91 5.23
N GLU A 116 11.75 8.20 6.23
CA GLU A 116 11.99 6.75 6.16
C GLU A 116 10.69 5.95 5.98
N GLU A 117 9.60 6.36 6.64
CA GLU A 117 8.27 5.75 6.51
C GLU A 117 7.71 5.99 5.09
N GLN A 118 7.94 7.17 4.54
CA GLN A 118 7.51 7.52 3.19
C GLN A 118 8.24 6.72 2.12
N GLU A 119 9.54 6.48 2.28
CA GLU A 119 10.33 5.66 1.37
C GLU A 119 9.84 4.19 1.33
N VAL A 120 9.48 3.63 2.48
CA VAL A 120 8.93 2.26 2.56
C VAL A 120 7.60 2.16 1.80
N SER A 121 6.69 3.10 2.01
CA SER A 121 5.43 3.16 1.27
C SER A 121 5.66 3.32 -0.23
N ALA A 122 6.51 4.26 -0.63
CA ALA A 122 6.85 4.51 -2.01
C ALA A 122 7.46 3.30 -2.74
N SER A 123 8.14 2.41 -2.02
CA SER A 123 8.73 1.19 -2.59
C SER A 123 7.70 0.09 -2.87
N ILE A 124 6.64 0.01 -2.08
CA ILE A 124 5.60 -1.03 -2.17
C ILE A 124 4.59 -0.73 -3.28
N LEU A 125 4.19 0.53 -3.44
CA LEU A 125 3.16 0.96 -4.40
C LEU A 125 3.43 0.54 -5.85
N PRO A 126 4.66 0.71 -6.41
CA PRO A 126 4.96 0.25 -7.77
C PRO A 126 4.82 -1.27 -7.93
N THR A 127 5.14 -2.04 -6.88
CA THR A 127 5.02 -3.51 -6.88
C THR A 127 3.57 -3.95 -6.95
N VAL A 128 2.71 -3.34 -6.15
CA VAL A 128 1.26 -3.59 -6.17
C VAL A 128 0.66 -3.26 -7.54
N ARG A 129 1.05 -2.13 -8.14
CA ARG A 129 0.63 -1.75 -9.49
C ARG A 129 1.07 -2.75 -10.54
N LYS A 130 2.34 -3.16 -10.52
CA LYS A 130 2.89 -4.16 -11.46
C LYS A 130 2.14 -5.48 -11.36
N ALA A 131 1.89 -5.97 -10.15
CA ALA A 131 1.12 -7.19 -9.92
C ALA A 131 -0.28 -7.08 -10.55
N GLY A 132 -1.01 -6.00 -10.27
CA GLY A 132 -2.35 -5.78 -10.85
C GLY A 132 -2.36 -5.79 -12.38
N ILE A 133 -1.41 -5.09 -13.01
CA ILE A 133 -1.27 -5.05 -14.47
C ILE A 133 -0.97 -6.44 -15.03
N THR A 134 -0.08 -7.21 -14.38
CA THR A 134 0.28 -8.58 -14.82
C THR A 134 -0.95 -9.50 -14.83
N PHE A 135 -1.77 -9.46 -13.78
CA PHE A 135 -2.99 -10.26 -13.74
C PHE A 135 -4.00 -9.88 -14.85
N ILE A 136 -4.10 -8.61 -15.20
CA ILE A 136 -4.97 -8.15 -16.28
C ILE A 136 -4.41 -8.59 -17.64
N ILE A 137 -3.11 -8.47 -17.88
CA ILE A 137 -2.47 -8.89 -19.14
C ILE A 137 -2.66 -10.38 -19.37
N ILE A 138 -2.64 -11.20 -18.33
CA ILE A 138 -2.88 -12.64 -18.44
C ILE A 138 -4.39 -12.95 -18.55
N GLY A 139 -5.19 -12.30 -17.73
CA GLY A 139 -6.64 -12.58 -17.63
C GLY A 139 -7.42 -12.21 -18.89
N VAL A 140 -7.11 -11.08 -19.54
CA VAL A 140 -7.83 -10.62 -20.72
C VAL A 140 -7.71 -11.59 -21.90
N PRO A 141 -6.50 -12.00 -22.33
CA PRO A 141 -6.39 -12.98 -23.43
C PRO A 141 -7.05 -14.33 -23.12
N LEU A 142 -6.92 -14.82 -21.88
CA LEU A 142 -7.55 -16.07 -21.47
C LEU A 142 -9.09 -15.98 -21.54
N THR A 143 -9.65 -14.84 -21.15
CA THR A 143 -11.10 -14.62 -21.24
C THR A 143 -11.55 -14.59 -22.70
N VAL A 144 -10.83 -13.90 -23.57
CA VAL A 144 -11.13 -13.84 -25.01
C VAL A 144 -11.07 -15.23 -25.63
N LEU A 145 -10.03 -16.01 -25.34
CA LEU A 145 -9.90 -17.39 -25.81
C LEU A 145 -11.04 -18.30 -25.30
N ALA A 146 -11.42 -18.16 -24.04
CA ALA A 146 -12.52 -18.93 -23.47
C ALA A 146 -13.86 -18.60 -24.15
N ILE A 147 -14.14 -17.33 -24.39
CA ILE A 147 -15.36 -16.87 -25.10
C ILE A 147 -15.34 -17.38 -26.54
N ALA A 148 -14.23 -17.22 -27.26
CA ALA A 148 -14.10 -17.73 -28.64
C ALA A 148 -14.31 -19.24 -28.72
N GLY A 149 -13.82 -20.00 -27.74
CA GLY A 149 -14.06 -21.45 -27.65
C GLY A 149 -15.54 -21.80 -27.36
N ILE A 150 -16.24 -21.01 -26.56
CA ILE A 150 -17.68 -21.21 -26.31
C ILE A 150 -18.51 -20.93 -27.57
N LEU A 151 -18.14 -19.90 -28.31
CA LEU A 151 -18.81 -19.52 -29.55
C LEU A 151 -18.48 -20.46 -30.74
N GLY A 152 -17.62 -21.47 -30.52
CA GLY A 152 -17.24 -22.42 -31.59
C GLY A 152 -16.39 -21.83 -32.71
N LEU A 153 -15.76 -20.65 -32.45
CA LEU A 153 -14.95 -19.97 -33.48
C LEU A 153 -13.70 -20.76 -33.87
N PHE A 154 -13.30 -21.77 -33.09
CA PHE A 154 -12.17 -22.65 -33.40
C PHE A 154 -12.56 -23.94 -34.13
N ASP A 155 -13.86 -24.29 -34.21
CA ASP A 155 -14.32 -25.51 -34.81
C ASP A 155 -13.93 -25.66 -36.30
N PRO A 156 -14.03 -24.59 -37.14
CA PRO A 156 -13.60 -24.70 -38.55
C PRO A 156 -12.09 -24.86 -38.69
N ILE A 157 -11.29 -24.27 -37.77
CA ILE A 157 -9.82 -24.38 -37.79
C ILE A 157 -9.39 -25.78 -37.35
N LEU A 158 -10.02 -26.35 -36.34
CA LEU A 158 -9.77 -27.70 -35.84
C LEU A 158 -10.14 -28.77 -36.90
N LYS A 159 -11.24 -28.59 -37.65
CA LYS A 159 -11.60 -29.46 -38.75
C LYS A 159 -10.57 -29.42 -39.86
N SER A 160 -10.08 -28.27 -40.26
CA SER A 160 -9.10 -28.16 -41.35
C SER A 160 -7.70 -28.68 -40.97
N LEU A 161 -7.41 -28.91 -39.71
CA LEU A 161 -6.14 -29.49 -39.22
C LEU A 161 -6.21 -31.01 -39.04
N LEU A 162 -7.43 -31.59 -39.05
CA LEU A 162 -7.66 -33.02 -38.83
C LEU A 162 -8.02 -33.77 -40.14
N ASP A 163 -8.30 -33.02 -41.21
CA ASP A 163 -8.46 -33.52 -42.60
C ASP A 163 -7.11 -33.37 -43.34
#